data_a01fed4f4b7ee24c0f0473d8767e05e4
#
_entry.id   a01fed4f4b7ee24c0f0473d8767e05e4
#
_cell.length_a   1.000
_cell.length_b   1.000
_cell.length_c   1.000
_cell.angle_alpha   90.00
_cell.angle_beta   90.00
_cell.angle_gamma   90.00
#
_symmetry.space_group_name_H-M   'P 1'
#
loop_
_entity.id
_entity.type
_entity.pdbx_description
1 polymer ?
#
loop_
_entity_poly.entity_id
_entity_poly.type
_entity_poly.pdbx_seq_one_letter_code
_entity_poly.pdbx_strand_id
1 'polypeptide(L)'
;MSNRITKKDVERIRELDALSYFKNYVPDELVRNGRNNSYYLRSHDSLKLSNGMWYQWSTRIGGKSALDYLIKIEGWQFKDACHYLLAV
;
A
#
# COMPACT_ATOMS: atom_id res chain seq x y z
N MET A 1 26.46 10.27 6.41
CA MET A 1 25.70 9.14 5.91
C MET A 1 24.55 9.63 5.03
N SER A 2 24.42 9.07 3.86
CA SER A 2 23.44 9.55 2.90
C SER A 2 22.07 8.90 3.13
N ASN A 3 21.05 9.73 3.35
CA ASN A 3 19.66 9.29 3.38
C ASN A 3 19.01 9.43 2.00
N ARG A 4 19.86 9.44 0.97
CA ARG A 4 19.39 9.65 -0.40
C ARG A 4 18.70 8.39 -0.91
N ILE A 5 17.48 8.58 -1.42
CA ILE A 5 16.74 7.52 -2.06
C ILE A 5 17.16 7.46 -3.52
N THR A 6 17.65 6.30 -3.95
CA THR A 6 18.09 6.11 -5.32
C THR A 6 16.94 5.65 -6.21
N LYS A 7 17.14 5.74 -7.51
CA LYS A 7 16.16 5.25 -8.47
C LYS A 7 15.92 3.74 -8.29
N LYS A 8 16.97 2.98 -7.98
CA LYS A 8 16.83 1.54 -7.70
C LYS A 8 15.98 1.29 -6.46
N ASP A 9 16.14 2.12 -5.44
CA ASP A 9 15.34 2.01 -4.22
C ASP A 9 13.86 2.20 -4.54
N VAL A 10 13.53 3.19 -5.36
CA VAL A 10 12.14 3.46 -5.75
C VAL A 10 11.57 2.29 -6.55
N GLU A 11 12.33 1.74 -7.49
CA GLU A 11 11.89 0.59 -8.27
C GLU A 11 11.61 -0.61 -7.38
N ARG A 12 12.48 -0.85 -6.41
CA ARG A 12 12.34 -1.94 -5.45
C ARG A 12 11.11 -1.77 -4.57
N ILE A 13 10.88 -0.56 -4.09
CA ILE A 13 9.72 -0.24 -3.27
C ILE A 13 8.42 -0.45 -4.06
N ARG A 14 8.40 -0.07 -5.34
CA ARG A 14 7.21 -0.19 -6.19
C ARG A 14 6.84 -1.64 -6.51
N GLU A 15 7.75 -2.56 -6.32
CA GLU A 15 7.47 -3.98 -6.49
C GLU A 15 6.64 -4.55 -5.35
N LEU A 16 6.64 -3.89 -4.20
CA LEU A 16 5.86 -4.31 -3.06
C LEU A 16 4.39 -3.89 -3.27
N ASP A 17 3.53 -4.85 -3.55
CA ASP A 17 2.11 -4.55 -3.70
C ASP A 17 1.46 -4.30 -2.33
N ALA A 18 0.35 -3.59 -2.35
CA ALA A 18 -0.30 -3.19 -1.10
C ALA A 18 -0.77 -4.40 -0.28
N LEU A 19 -1.30 -5.43 -0.93
CA LEU A 19 -1.78 -6.61 -0.20
C LEU A 19 -0.65 -7.31 0.55
N SER A 20 0.49 -7.51 -0.10
CA SER A 20 1.67 -8.11 0.55
C SER A 20 2.15 -7.26 1.70
N TYR A 21 2.16 -5.95 1.53
CA TYR A 21 2.53 -5.02 2.59
C TYR A 21 1.63 -5.20 3.81
N PHE A 22 0.31 -5.19 3.62
CA PHE A 22 -0.61 -5.34 4.74
C PHE A 22 -0.49 -6.70 5.40
N LYS A 23 -0.37 -7.77 4.61
CA LYS A 23 -0.23 -9.12 5.17
C LYS A 23 1.01 -9.28 6.04
N ASN A 24 2.11 -8.66 5.63
CA ASN A 24 3.39 -8.84 6.31
C ASN A 24 3.60 -7.89 7.48
N TYR A 25 3.06 -6.68 7.40
CA TYR A 25 3.40 -5.63 8.36
C TYR A 25 2.21 -5.09 9.14
N VAL A 26 1.01 -5.13 8.58
CA VAL A 26 -0.19 -4.59 9.25
C VAL A 26 -1.37 -5.52 9.02
N PRO A 27 -1.24 -6.81 9.38
CA PRO A 27 -2.29 -7.79 9.07
C PRO A 27 -3.64 -7.50 9.75
N ASP A 28 -3.63 -6.79 10.87
CA ASP A 28 -4.85 -6.47 11.58
C ASP A 28 -5.77 -5.52 10.81
N GLU A 29 -5.23 -4.80 9.85
CA GLU A 29 -6.02 -3.91 9.00
C GLU A 29 -6.78 -4.67 7.91
N LEU A 30 -6.38 -5.90 7.59
CA LEU A 30 -7.02 -6.68 6.53
C LEU A 30 -8.22 -7.43 7.04
N VAL A 31 -9.35 -7.23 6.37
CA VAL A 31 -10.57 -8.00 6.63
C VAL A 31 -10.94 -8.72 5.35
N ARG A 32 -11.03 -10.05 5.42
CA ARG A 32 -11.37 -10.86 4.26
C ARG A 32 -12.83 -10.62 3.87
N ASN A 33 -13.05 -10.43 2.58
CA ASN A 33 -14.39 -10.15 2.06
C ASN A 33 -15.00 -11.42 1.46
N GLY A 34 -15.66 -12.19 2.30
CA GLY A 34 -16.50 -13.30 1.86
C GLY A 34 -15.79 -14.38 1.06
N ARG A 35 -16.39 -14.76 -0.07
CA ARG A 35 -15.98 -15.92 -0.88
C ARG A 35 -14.84 -15.61 -1.85
N ASN A 36 -14.58 -14.35 -2.10
CA ASN A 36 -13.53 -13.95 -3.04
C ASN A 36 -12.21 -13.77 -2.33
N ASN A 37 -11.10 -13.88 -3.07
CA ASN A 37 -9.79 -13.58 -2.53
C ASN A 37 -9.56 -12.07 -2.49
N SER A 38 -10.54 -11.36 -1.98
CA SER A 38 -10.46 -9.92 -1.84
C SER A 38 -10.52 -9.54 -0.36
N TYR A 39 -10.00 -8.35 -0.07
CA TYR A 39 -9.93 -7.83 1.28
C TYR A 39 -10.37 -6.38 1.29
N TYR A 40 -10.74 -5.88 2.45
CA TYR A 40 -10.90 -4.45 2.64
C TYR A 40 -10.13 -4.05 3.89
N LEU A 41 -9.89 -2.74 4.05
CA LEU A 41 -9.16 -2.26 5.22
C LEU A 41 -10.12 -1.87 6.32
N ARG A 42 -9.77 -2.25 7.54
CA ARG A 42 -10.59 -1.98 8.73
C ARG A 42 -10.80 -0.48 8.93
N SER A 43 -9.75 0.32 8.73
CA SER A 43 -9.83 1.77 8.91
C SER A 43 -10.32 2.53 7.68
N HIS A 44 -10.37 1.86 6.53
CA HIS A 44 -10.83 2.44 5.26
C HIS A 44 -11.72 1.41 4.56
N ASP A 45 -12.96 1.27 5.02
CA ASP A 45 -13.84 0.20 4.56
C ASP A 45 -14.23 0.30 3.09
N SER A 46 -14.11 1.48 2.48
CA SER A 46 -14.36 1.64 1.05
C SER A 46 -13.17 1.23 0.19
N LEU A 47 -12.02 0.97 0.80
CA LEU A 47 -10.82 0.54 0.07
C LEU A 47 -10.76 -0.97 0.00
N LYS A 48 -10.69 -1.51 -1.20
CA LYS A 48 -10.65 -2.95 -1.45
C LYS A 48 -9.34 -3.35 -2.10
N LEU A 49 -8.90 -4.57 -1.77
CA LEU A 49 -7.67 -5.15 -2.27
C LEU A 49 -8.04 -6.46 -2.98
N SER A 50 -7.70 -6.55 -4.25
CA SER A 50 -8.01 -7.72 -5.06
C SER A 50 -7.03 -7.82 -6.22
N ASN A 51 -6.59 -9.04 -6.53
CA ASN A 51 -5.70 -9.33 -7.67
C ASN A 51 -4.41 -8.49 -7.66
N GLY A 52 -3.85 -8.27 -6.47
CA GLY A 52 -2.64 -7.48 -6.33
C GLY A 52 -2.83 -5.98 -6.51
N MET A 53 -4.07 -5.53 -6.59
CA MET A 53 -4.38 -4.11 -6.75
C MET A 53 -5.24 -3.62 -5.61
N TRP A 54 -5.22 -2.32 -5.37
CA TRP A 54 -6.10 -1.69 -4.39
C TRP A 54 -6.93 -0.61 -5.08
N TYR A 55 -8.14 -0.36 -4.54
CA TYR A 55 -9.03 0.65 -5.08
C TYR A 55 -9.93 1.20 -3.96
N GLN A 56 -9.97 2.52 -3.84
CA GLN A 56 -10.86 3.16 -2.87
C GLN A 56 -12.07 3.74 -3.59
N TRP A 57 -13.22 3.17 -3.32
CA TRP A 57 -14.46 3.53 -4.01
C TRP A 57 -14.92 4.95 -3.69
N SER A 58 -14.70 5.42 -2.47
CA SER A 58 -15.15 6.76 -2.07
C SER A 58 -14.46 7.88 -2.84
N THR A 59 -13.21 7.69 -3.23
CA THR A 59 -12.42 8.68 -3.96
C THR A 59 -12.17 8.30 -5.41
N ARG A 60 -12.47 7.05 -5.77
CA ARG A 60 -12.21 6.48 -7.10
C ARG A 60 -10.73 6.52 -7.46
N ILE A 61 -9.90 6.27 -6.47
CA ILE A 61 -8.44 6.21 -6.64
C ILE A 61 -7.99 4.78 -6.44
N GLY A 62 -7.14 4.30 -7.34
CA GLY A 62 -6.61 2.95 -7.26
C GLY A 62 -5.13 2.90 -7.59
N GLY A 63 -4.54 1.74 -7.35
CA GLY A 63 -3.14 1.50 -7.63
C GLY A 63 -2.76 0.07 -7.33
N LYS A 64 -1.48 -0.20 -7.33
CA LYS A 64 -0.96 -1.54 -7.09
C LYS A 64 -0.01 -1.57 -5.91
N SER A 65 0.92 -0.64 -5.84
CA SER A 65 1.99 -0.67 -4.85
C SER A 65 1.57 -0.08 -3.50
N ALA A 66 2.26 -0.53 -2.45
CA ALA A 66 2.11 0.05 -1.12
C ALA A 66 2.51 1.52 -1.13
N LEU A 67 3.51 1.89 -1.94
CA LEU A 67 3.95 3.27 -2.07
C LEU A 67 2.80 4.16 -2.55
N ASP A 68 2.10 3.75 -3.60
CA ASP A 68 0.95 4.50 -4.11
C ASP A 68 -0.14 4.63 -3.05
N TYR A 69 -0.39 3.57 -2.29
CA TYR A 69 -1.38 3.61 -1.22
C TYR A 69 -1.02 4.66 -0.17
N LEU A 70 0.24 4.65 0.31
CA LEU A 70 0.67 5.59 1.34
C LEU A 70 0.54 7.04 0.87
N ILE A 71 0.88 7.29 -0.38
CA ILE A 71 0.84 8.65 -0.93
C ILE A 71 -0.59 9.10 -1.23
N LYS A 72 -1.37 8.26 -1.92
CA LYS A 72 -2.68 8.67 -2.43
C LYS A 72 -3.79 8.57 -1.39
N ILE A 73 -3.72 7.63 -0.48
CA ILE A 73 -4.77 7.40 0.52
C ILE A 73 -4.38 7.98 1.88
N GLU A 74 -3.18 7.67 2.38
CA GLU A 74 -2.73 8.15 3.68
C GLU A 74 -2.18 9.57 3.64
N GLY A 75 -1.93 10.09 2.45
CA GLY A 75 -1.47 11.46 2.28
C GLY A 75 -0.01 11.69 2.62
N TRP A 76 0.80 10.63 2.64
CA TRP A 76 2.22 10.75 2.93
C TRP A 76 2.95 11.45 1.80
N GLN A 77 4.01 12.16 2.15
CA GLN A 77 4.91 12.68 1.13
C GLN A 77 5.72 11.54 0.54
N PHE A 78 6.07 11.65 -0.73
CA PHE A 78 6.80 10.61 -1.44
C PHE A 78 8.07 10.19 -0.69
N LYS A 79 8.85 11.17 -0.24
CA LYS A 79 10.11 10.91 0.46
C LYS A 79 9.89 10.12 1.75
N ASP A 80 8.89 10.52 2.53
CA ASP A 80 8.58 9.86 3.80
C ASP A 80 8.09 8.43 3.59
N ALA A 81 7.25 8.22 2.60
CA ALA A 81 6.76 6.89 2.27
C ALA A 81 7.91 5.98 1.82
N CYS A 82 8.81 6.50 1.01
CA CYS A 82 9.98 5.72 0.57
C CYS A 82 10.88 5.32 1.72
N HIS A 83 11.19 6.25 2.62
CA HIS A 83 12.02 5.94 3.79
C HIS A 83 11.37 4.89 4.67
N TYR A 84 10.06 4.99 4.88
CA TYR A 84 9.33 4.02 5.67
C TYR A 84 9.38 2.63 5.04
N LEU A 85 9.12 2.53 3.76
CA LEU A 85 9.09 1.23 3.07
C LEU A 85 10.47 0.61 2.92
N LEU A 86 11.52 1.41 2.89
CA LEU A 86 12.88 0.87 2.89
C LEU A 86 13.29 0.30 4.25
N ALA A 87 12.64 0.77 5.31
CA ALA A 87 12.96 0.35 6.68
C ALA A 87 12.20 -0.91 7.12
N VAL A 88 11.14 -1.25 6.44
CA VAL A 88 10.31 -2.42 6.82
C VAL A 88 10.72 -3.69 6.10
#